data_acbc6d60cf950a2bb59d7d5e571aafff
#
_entry.id   acbc6d60cf950a2bb59d7d5e571aafff
#
_cell.length_a   1.000
_cell.length_b   1.000
_cell.length_c   1.000
_cell.angle_alpha   90.00
_cell.angle_beta   90.00
_cell.angle_gamma   90.00
#
_symmetry.space_group_name_H-M   'P 1'
#
loop_
_entity.id
_entity.type
_entity.pdbx_description
1 polymer ?
#
loop_
_entity_poly.entity_id
_entity_poly.type
_entity_poly.pdbx_seq_one_letter_code
_entity_poly.pdbx_strand_id
1 'polypeptide(L)'
;DMGFSSSSEEDTETTLYLPLQTAKNQTHNTNGYSQFTILTASGVSATSFCETVENYMNERYYQDNESFEISAMSMESIVESMTSMLSTISLAIAAIGGISLLVGGIGVMNIMLVSITERTREIGTRKALGATNGSIRLQFITESIVICIVGGMLGIILGMIIATVATNMMGYAVSPSITGIVVSVTFSLLIGVFFGYYPANKAAKLNPIEALRYE
;
A
#
# COMPACT_ATOMS: atom_id res chain seq x y z
N ASP A 1 -1.72 21.29 -19.93
CA ASP A 1 -3.13 21.36 -19.49
C ASP A 1 -3.31 20.48 -18.27
N MET A 2 -3.19 21.04 -17.08
CA MET A 2 -3.69 20.41 -15.86
C MET A 2 -5.12 20.88 -15.65
N GLY A 3 -6.06 20.27 -16.38
CA GLY A 3 -7.48 20.51 -16.23
C GLY A 3 -8.01 19.84 -14.99
N PHE A 4 -8.26 20.59 -13.95
CA PHE A 4 -9.20 20.18 -12.91
C PHE A 4 -10.62 20.39 -13.48
N SER A 5 -11.18 19.36 -14.08
CA SER A 5 -12.59 19.34 -14.44
C SER A 5 -13.42 19.06 -13.19
N SER A 6 -13.96 20.07 -12.56
CA SER A 6 -15.09 19.90 -11.67
C SER A 6 -16.33 19.62 -12.53
N SER A 7 -16.89 18.43 -12.40
CA SER A 7 -18.11 18.01 -13.06
C SER A 7 -19.34 18.70 -12.42
N SER A 8 -19.61 19.92 -12.85
CA SER A 8 -20.93 20.51 -12.78
C SER A 8 -21.36 20.84 -14.22
N GLU A 9 -22.49 20.32 -14.65
CA GLU A 9 -23.00 20.31 -16.03
C GLU A 9 -23.35 21.69 -16.64
N GLU A 10 -22.85 22.81 -16.09
CA GLU A 10 -23.23 24.18 -16.58
C GLU A 10 -22.06 25.10 -16.92
N ASP A 11 -20.80 24.74 -16.67
CA ASP A 11 -19.66 25.56 -17.06
C ASP A 11 -18.81 24.85 -18.12
N THR A 12 -19.14 25.05 -19.40
CA THR A 12 -18.22 24.75 -20.50
C THR A 12 -17.07 25.75 -20.44
N GLU A 13 -15.93 25.34 -19.84
CA GLU A 13 -14.71 26.13 -19.91
C GLU A 13 -14.28 26.30 -21.37
N THR A 14 -14.46 27.50 -21.88
CA THR A 14 -14.02 27.85 -23.22
C THR A 14 -12.57 28.32 -23.18
N THR A 15 -11.67 27.55 -23.75
CA THR A 15 -10.25 27.92 -23.86
C THR A 15 -10.08 28.97 -24.95
N LEU A 16 -9.71 30.19 -24.56
CA LEU A 16 -9.45 31.30 -25.49
C LEU A 16 -7.96 31.46 -25.72
N TYR A 17 -7.53 31.36 -26.97
CA TYR A 17 -6.16 31.62 -27.38
C TYR A 17 -5.99 33.07 -27.80
N LEU A 18 -5.16 33.84 -27.10
CA LEU A 18 -4.85 35.24 -27.41
C LEU A 18 -3.37 35.37 -27.82
N PRO A 19 -3.05 36.25 -28.76
CA PRO A 19 -1.65 36.62 -29.03
C PRO A 19 -1.00 37.20 -27.77
N LEU A 20 0.24 36.77 -27.48
CA LEU A 20 0.96 37.14 -26.28
C LEU A 20 0.99 38.65 -26.01
N GLN A 21 1.20 39.44 -27.06
CA GLN A 21 1.24 40.91 -26.99
C GLN A 21 -0.10 41.48 -26.54
N THR A 22 -1.19 40.94 -27.04
CA THR A 22 -2.56 41.36 -26.65
C THR A 22 -2.84 41.02 -25.21
N ALA A 23 -2.46 39.81 -24.76
CA ALA A 23 -2.61 39.42 -23.36
C ALA A 23 -1.79 40.30 -22.43
N LYS A 24 -0.53 40.62 -22.75
CA LYS A 24 0.31 41.54 -21.98
C LYS A 24 -0.26 42.93 -21.86
N ASN A 25 -0.81 43.45 -22.95
CA ASN A 25 -1.44 44.79 -22.96
C ASN A 25 -2.72 44.82 -22.11
N GLN A 26 -3.53 43.76 -22.14
CA GLN A 26 -4.77 43.69 -21.35
C GLN A 26 -4.50 43.48 -19.85
N THR A 27 -3.52 42.71 -19.49
CA THR A 27 -3.16 42.44 -18.08
C THR A 27 -2.26 43.50 -17.47
N HIS A 28 -1.87 44.55 -18.24
CA HIS A 28 -0.90 45.58 -17.88
C HIS A 28 0.45 45.04 -17.39
N ASN A 29 0.76 43.78 -17.71
CA ASN A 29 2.01 43.13 -17.36
C ASN A 29 2.98 43.25 -18.54
N THR A 30 3.57 44.41 -18.69
CA THR A 30 4.48 44.74 -19.81
C THR A 30 5.91 44.27 -19.57
N ASN A 31 6.28 44.00 -18.32
CA ASN A 31 7.65 43.73 -17.93
C ASN A 31 7.91 42.22 -17.69
N GLY A 32 8.67 41.61 -18.58
CA GLY A 32 9.23 40.27 -18.38
C GLY A 32 8.23 39.12 -18.47
N TYR A 33 8.64 37.99 -17.98
CA TYR A 33 7.87 36.76 -17.83
C TYR A 33 8.06 36.24 -16.41
N SER A 34 6.99 35.86 -15.76
CA SER A 34 7.04 35.26 -14.42
C SER A 34 7.40 33.78 -14.45
N GLN A 35 7.15 33.12 -15.59
CA GLN A 35 7.44 31.71 -15.79
C GLN A 35 7.69 31.41 -17.27
N PHE A 36 8.61 30.51 -17.56
CA PHE A 36 8.81 29.95 -18.89
C PHE A 36 9.13 28.46 -18.80
N THR A 37 8.79 27.73 -19.84
CA THR A 37 9.03 26.28 -19.90
C THR A 37 10.04 25.98 -21.01
N ILE A 38 11.04 25.18 -20.71
CA ILE A 38 12.04 24.72 -21.65
C ILE A 38 11.79 23.23 -21.93
N LEU A 39 11.78 22.87 -23.20
CA LEU A 39 11.74 21.47 -23.63
C LEU A 39 13.18 21.01 -23.87
N THR A 40 13.59 19.98 -23.15
CA THR A 40 14.92 19.36 -23.35
C THR A 40 14.89 18.40 -24.52
N ALA A 41 16.02 18.27 -25.22
CA ALA A 41 16.19 17.28 -26.29
C ALA A 41 16.18 15.86 -25.69
N SER A 42 15.77 14.88 -26.50
CA SER A 42 15.80 13.47 -26.10
C SER A 42 17.21 13.03 -25.72
N GLY A 43 17.34 12.42 -24.53
CA GLY A 43 18.59 11.93 -23.96
C GLY A 43 19.31 12.89 -23.02
N VAL A 44 18.78 14.09 -22.76
CA VAL A 44 19.28 15.02 -21.77
C VAL A 44 18.47 14.84 -20.48
N SER A 45 19.15 14.66 -19.34
CA SER A 45 18.48 14.65 -18.03
C SER A 45 17.88 16.02 -17.74
N ALA A 46 16.56 16.08 -17.60
CA ALA A 46 15.86 17.33 -17.31
C ALA A 46 16.28 17.93 -15.96
N THR A 47 16.56 17.10 -14.96
CA THR A 47 16.96 17.54 -13.62
C THR A 47 18.33 18.25 -13.64
N SER A 48 19.35 17.64 -14.24
CA SER A 48 20.68 18.28 -14.35
C SER A 48 20.69 19.51 -15.25
N PHE A 49 19.82 19.53 -16.26
CA PHE A 49 19.63 20.71 -17.10
C PHE A 49 18.97 21.85 -16.34
N CYS A 50 17.97 21.58 -15.50
CA CYS A 50 17.35 22.58 -14.64
C CYS A 50 18.37 23.22 -13.69
N GLU A 51 19.21 22.44 -13.02
CA GLU A 51 20.28 22.97 -12.16
C GLU A 51 21.26 23.88 -12.94
N THR A 52 21.62 23.49 -14.16
CA THR A 52 22.50 24.30 -15.01
C THR A 52 21.85 25.62 -15.40
N VAL A 53 20.55 25.59 -15.77
CA VAL A 53 19.80 26.80 -16.14
C VAL A 53 19.61 27.72 -14.93
N GLU A 54 19.28 27.17 -13.79
CA GLU A 54 19.09 27.90 -12.54
C GLU A 54 20.38 28.63 -12.13
N ASN A 55 21.49 27.92 -12.08
CA ASN A 55 22.80 28.51 -11.76
C ASN A 55 23.19 29.58 -12.79
N TYR A 56 23.08 29.29 -14.08
CA TYR A 56 23.43 30.25 -15.13
C TYR A 56 22.58 31.54 -15.03
N MET A 57 21.29 31.42 -14.85
CA MET A 57 20.39 32.55 -14.79
C MET A 57 20.59 33.39 -13.51
N ASN A 58 20.80 32.74 -12.38
CA ASN A 58 21.06 33.42 -11.10
C ASN A 58 22.42 34.13 -11.12
N GLU A 59 23.48 33.47 -11.59
CA GLU A 59 24.80 34.10 -11.72
C GLU A 59 24.83 35.25 -12.72
N ARG A 60 24.11 35.13 -13.85
CA ARG A 60 24.19 36.08 -14.93
C ARG A 60 23.28 37.29 -14.78
N TYR A 61 22.09 37.10 -14.22
CA TYR A 61 21.03 38.13 -14.20
C TYR A 61 20.59 38.56 -12.80
N TYR A 62 20.84 37.75 -11.80
CA TYR A 62 20.34 37.98 -10.43
C TYR A 62 21.42 37.97 -9.35
N GLN A 63 22.71 37.99 -9.69
CA GLN A 63 23.84 37.90 -8.76
C GLN A 63 23.81 38.98 -7.66
N ASP A 64 23.30 40.19 -7.96
CA ASP A 64 23.20 41.31 -7.04
C ASP A 64 21.78 41.54 -6.52
N ASN A 65 20.87 40.59 -6.72
CA ASN A 65 19.47 40.77 -6.38
C ASN A 65 19.11 39.95 -5.14
N GLU A 66 18.97 40.62 -4.01
CA GLU A 66 18.59 39.97 -2.72
C GLU A 66 17.09 39.60 -2.64
N SER A 67 16.26 40.08 -3.59
CA SER A 67 14.81 39.95 -3.50
C SER A 67 14.19 38.92 -4.45
N PHE A 68 14.93 38.53 -5.49
CA PHE A 68 14.44 37.64 -6.53
C PHE A 68 15.51 36.60 -6.92
N GLU A 69 15.07 35.36 -6.99
CA GLU A 69 15.86 34.21 -7.39
C GLU A 69 15.08 33.42 -8.45
N ILE A 70 15.75 32.87 -9.43
CA ILE A 70 15.15 31.93 -10.38
C ILE A 70 15.28 30.54 -9.81
N SER A 71 14.16 29.84 -9.74
CA SER A 71 14.11 28.42 -9.41
C SER A 71 13.65 27.63 -10.63
N ALA A 72 14.37 26.59 -11.00
CA ALA A 72 14.05 25.72 -12.11
C ALA A 72 13.66 24.33 -11.55
N MET A 73 12.53 23.81 -12.00
CA MET A 73 12.01 22.52 -11.55
C MET A 73 11.71 21.63 -12.75
N SER A 74 12.20 20.41 -12.73
CA SER A 74 11.86 19.44 -13.76
C SER A 74 10.57 18.69 -13.41
N MET A 75 9.76 18.35 -14.41
CA MET A 75 8.59 17.51 -14.19
C MET A 75 9.00 16.14 -13.62
N GLU A 76 10.18 15.63 -14.02
CA GLU A 76 10.76 14.39 -13.51
C GLU A 76 10.97 14.45 -11.98
N SER A 77 11.55 15.54 -11.46
CA SER A 77 11.77 15.71 -10.01
C SER A 77 10.47 15.84 -9.22
N ILE A 78 9.43 16.45 -9.80
CA ILE A 78 8.10 16.51 -9.20
C ILE A 78 7.49 15.09 -9.08
N VAL A 79 7.54 14.33 -10.19
CA VAL A 79 7.03 12.95 -10.20
C VAL A 79 7.81 12.06 -9.24
N GLU A 80 9.13 12.21 -9.17
CA GLU A 80 9.98 11.47 -8.22
C GLU A 80 9.63 11.81 -6.77
N SER A 81 9.47 13.08 -6.45
CA SER A 81 9.06 13.55 -5.12
C SER A 81 7.68 13.03 -4.73
N MET A 82 6.71 13.06 -5.64
CA MET A 82 5.38 12.49 -5.43
C MET A 82 5.43 10.98 -5.22
N THR A 83 6.22 10.27 -6.01
CA THR A 83 6.38 8.82 -5.88
C THR A 83 7.03 8.45 -4.55
N SER A 84 8.03 9.20 -4.12
CA SER A 84 8.68 9.04 -2.81
C SER A 84 7.70 9.28 -1.66
N MET A 85 6.90 10.33 -1.74
CA MET A 85 5.84 10.60 -0.75
C MET A 85 4.81 9.47 -0.69
N LEU A 86 4.31 9.02 -1.84
CA LEU A 86 3.37 7.89 -1.92
C LEU A 86 3.97 6.59 -1.39
N SER A 87 5.26 6.34 -1.66
CA SER A 87 5.98 5.19 -1.11
C SER A 87 6.06 5.23 0.41
N THR A 88 6.34 6.40 0.99
CA THR A 88 6.38 6.60 2.45
C THR A 88 5.00 6.35 3.09
N ILE A 89 3.93 6.88 2.48
CA ILE A 89 2.56 6.64 2.94
C ILE A 89 2.21 5.15 2.85
N SER A 90 2.56 4.50 1.73
CA SER A 90 2.32 3.08 1.52
C SER A 90 3.05 2.22 2.56
N LEU A 91 4.28 2.58 2.93
CA LEU A 91 5.04 1.91 3.99
C LEU A 91 4.36 2.04 5.36
N ALA A 92 3.87 3.23 5.68
CA ALA A 92 3.14 3.46 6.94
C ALA A 92 1.85 2.62 7.01
N ILE A 93 1.07 2.57 5.91
CA ILE A 93 -0.14 1.75 5.80
C ILE A 93 0.21 0.26 5.92
N ALA A 94 1.28 -0.18 5.27
CA ALA A 94 1.76 -1.57 5.35
C ALA A 94 2.18 -1.95 6.78
N ALA A 95 2.82 -1.04 7.52
CA ALA A 95 3.18 -1.25 8.92
C ALA A 95 1.92 -1.41 9.81
N ILE A 96 0.92 -0.55 9.63
CA ILE A 96 -0.36 -0.65 10.35
C ILE A 96 -1.06 -1.98 10.04
N GLY A 97 -1.12 -2.35 8.75
CA GLY A 97 -1.67 -3.64 8.31
C GLY A 97 -0.90 -4.83 8.88
N GLY A 98 0.41 -4.76 8.92
CA GLY A 98 1.28 -5.77 9.52
C GLY A 98 1.01 -5.98 11.01
N ILE A 99 0.89 -4.89 11.78
CA ILE A 99 0.54 -4.94 13.21
C ILE A 99 -0.86 -5.56 13.39
N SER A 100 -1.84 -5.14 12.61
CA SER A 100 -3.20 -5.67 12.65
C SER A 100 -3.22 -7.18 12.38
N LEU A 101 -2.41 -7.64 11.44
CA LEU A 101 -2.30 -9.05 11.08
C LEU A 101 -1.61 -9.86 12.19
N LEU A 102 -0.60 -9.31 12.87
CA LEU A 102 0.03 -9.93 14.04
C LEU A 102 -0.98 -10.12 15.19
N VAL A 103 -1.78 -9.09 15.48
CA VAL A 103 -2.83 -9.16 16.49
C VAL A 103 -3.87 -10.22 16.12
N GLY A 104 -4.30 -10.26 14.85
CA GLY A 104 -5.19 -11.30 14.32
C GLY A 104 -4.59 -12.70 14.43
N GLY A 105 -3.31 -12.87 14.14
CA GLY A 105 -2.58 -14.13 14.28
C GLY A 105 -2.50 -14.62 15.72
N ILE A 106 -2.29 -13.73 16.69
CA ILE A 106 -2.35 -14.04 18.12
C ILE A 106 -3.78 -14.48 18.50
N GLY A 107 -4.81 -13.85 17.92
CA GLY A 107 -6.20 -14.27 18.08
C GLY A 107 -6.44 -15.71 17.61
N VAL A 108 -5.95 -16.06 16.41
CA VAL A 108 -6.01 -17.44 15.89
C VAL A 108 -5.29 -18.41 16.83
N MET A 109 -4.09 -18.06 17.29
CA MET A 109 -3.33 -18.88 18.23
C MET A 109 -4.10 -19.14 19.52
N ASN A 110 -4.74 -18.12 20.09
CA ASN A 110 -5.51 -18.24 21.31
C ASN A 110 -6.75 -19.15 21.13
N ILE A 111 -7.48 -18.98 20.03
CA ILE A 111 -8.63 -19.82 19.68
C ILE A 111 -8.17 -21.28 19.52
N MET A 112 -7.07 -21.52 18.85
CA MET A 112 -6.50 -22.84 18.67
C MET A 112 -6.08 -23.49 20.00
N LEU A 113 -5.50 -22.71 20.94
CA LEU A 113 -5.14 -23.20 22.27
C LEU A 113 -6.38 -23.62 23.07
N VAL A 114 -7.46 -22.84 23.02
CA VAL A 114 -8.73 -23.17 23.66
C VAL A 114 -9.34 -24.43 23.03
N SER A 115 -9.39 -24.49 21.69
CA SER A 115 -9.90 -25.68 20.96
C SER A 115 -9.13 -26.95 21.31
N ILE A 116 -7.80 -26.87 21.48
CA ILE A 116 -6.99 -28.00 21.89
C ILE A 116 -7.33 -28.44 23.32
N THR A 117 -7.55 -27.52 24.25
CA THR A 117 -7.93 -27.89 25.62
C THR A 117 -9.32 -28.54 25.68
N GLU A 118 -10.28 -28.05 24.90
CA GLU A 118 -11.61 -28.64 24.77
C GLU A 118 -11.60 -30.03 24.16
N ARG A 119 -10.66 -30.28 23.18
CA ARG A 119 -10.51 -31.55 22.47
C ARG A 119 -9.39 -32.44 23.03
N THR A 120 -8.91 -32.16 24.26
CA THR A 120 -7.78 -32.90 24.87
C THR A 120 -8.04 -34.40 24.93
N ARG A 121 -9.23 -34.82 25.30
CA ARG A 121 -9.62 -36.24 25.38
C ARG A 121 -9.66 -36.91 23.98
N GLU A 122 -10.15 -36.21 22.98
CA GLU A 122 -10.16 -36.70 21.59
C GLU A 122 -8.74 -36.93 21.07
N ILE A 123 -7.84 -35.95 21.31
CA ILE A 123 -6.42 -36.06 20.95
C ILE A 123 -5.76 -37.22 21.67
N GLY A 124 -6.05 -37.38 22.96
CA GLY A 124 -5.57 -38.50 23.80
C GLY A 124 -6.01 -39.86 23.23
N THR A 125 -7.26 -39.99 22.84
CA THR A 125 -7.79 -41.23 22.22
C THR A 125 -7.13 -41.54 20.90
N ARG A 126 -6.93 -40.57 20.02
CA ARG A 126 -6.22 -40.75 18.75
C ARG A 126 -4.78 -41.20 18.98
N LYS A 127 -4.08 -40.61 19.96
CA LYS A 127 -2.72 -41.01 20.30
C LYS A 127 -2.65 -42.41 20.92
N ALA A 128 -3.60 -42.77 21.76
CA ALA A 128 -3.69 -44.13 22.32
C ALA A 128 -3.92 -45.21 21.24
N LEU A 129 -4.62 -44.84 20.14
CA LEU A 129 -4.80 -45.67 18.93
C LEU A 129 -3.60 -45.66 17.99
N GLY A 130 -2.51 -44.97 18.34
CA GLY A 130 -1.25 -45.01 17.57
C GLY A 130 -1.04 -43.81 16.63
N ALA A 131 -1.81 -42.74 16.74
CA ALA A 131 -1.57 -41.52 15.95
C ALA A 131 -0.20 -40.92 16.29
N THR A 132 0.61 -40.62 15.26
CA THR A 132 1.90 -39.99 15.43
C THR A 132 1.79 -38.50 15.77
N ASN A 133 2.83 -37.98 16.46
CA ASN A 133 2.90 -36.55 16.76
C ASN A 133 2.86 -35.68 15.49
N GLY A 134 3.39 -36.17 14.37
CA GLY A 134 3.38 -35.51 13.08
C GLY A 134 1.95 -35.38 12.52
N SER A 135 1.16 -36.46 12.60
CA SER A 135 -0.22 -36.48 12.14
C SER A 135 -1.10 -35.49 12.91
N ILE A 136 -0.99 -35.48 14.23
CA ILE A 136 -1.72 -34.52 15.08
C ILE A 136 -1.30 -33.08 14.76
N ARG A 137 0.00 -32.82 14.65
CA ARG A 137 0.51 -31.48 14.30
C ARG A 137 0.00 -31.02 12.94
N LEU A 138 0.08 -31.86 11.91
CA LEU A 138 -0.39 -31.52 10.58
C LEU A 138 -1.87 -31.19 10.55
N GLN A 139 -2.68 -31.95 11.28
CA GLN A 139 -4.12 -31.69 11.39
C GLN A 139 -4.41 -30.26 11.91
N PHE A 140 -3.79 -29.85 13.02
CA PHE A 140 -4.02 -28.53 13.60
C PHE A 140 -3.42 -27.39 12.75
N ILE A 141 -2.28 -27.62 12.09
CA ILE A 141 -1.74 -26.64 11.13
C ILE A 141 -2.69 -26.47 9.94
N THR A 142 -3.25 -27.56 9.41
CA THR A 142 -4.22 -27.48 8.30
C THR A 142 -5.47 -26.73 8.74
N GLU A 143 -5.96 -26.93 9.96
CA GLU A 143 -7.10 -26.20 10.51
C GLU A 143 -6.82 -24.70 10.59
N SER A 144 -5.63 -24.29 11.07
CA SER A 144 -5.26 -22.87 11.12
C SER A 144 -5.10 -22.26 9.72
N ILE A 145 -4.56 -23.00 8.76
CA ILE A 145 -4.44 -22.56 7.36
C ILE A 145 -5.83 -22.34 6.76
N VAL A 146 -6.78 -23.24 6.97
CA VAL A 146 -8.16 -23.08 6.47
C VAL A 146 -8.81 -21.82 7.03
N ILE A 147 -8.67 -21.57 8.33
CA ILE A 147 -9.19 -20.36 8.97
C ILE A 147 -8.58 -19.11 8.32
N CYS A 148 -7.27 -19.09 8.10
CA CYS A 148 -6.57 -17.97 7.48
C CYS A 148 -6.92 -17.78 6.00
N ILE A 149 -7.16 -18.86 5.25
CA ILE A 149 -7.63 -18.76 3.85
C ILE A 149 -9.03 -18.14 3.80
N VAL A 150 -9.95 -18.64 4.61
CA VAL A 150 -11.33 -18.11 4.65
C VAL A 150 -11.33 -16.64 5.06
N GLY A 151 -10.61 -16.29 6.13
CA GLY A 151 -10.45 -14.92 6.58
C GLY A 151 -9.78 -14.03 5.53
N GLY A 152 -8.74 -14.53 4.87
CA GLY A 152 -8.04 -13.83 3.79
C GLY A 152 -8.92 -13.57 2.56
N MET A 153 -9.71 -14.55 2.14
CA MET A 153 -10.68 -14.38 1.03
C MET A 153 -11.74 -13.32 1.38
N LEU A 154 -12.31 -13.38 2.58
CA LEU A 154 -13.25 -12.37 3.05
C LEU A 154 -12.60 -10.99 3.13
N GLY A 155 -11.37 -10.90 3.61
CA GLY A 155 -10.61 -9.65 3.66
C GLY A 155 -10.34 -9.05 2.28
N ILE A 156 -10.01 -9.87 1.28
CA ILE A 156 -9.83 -9.43 -0.11
C ILE A 156 -11.15 -8.91 -0.69
N ILE A 157 -12.25 -9.63 -0.51
CA ILE A 157 -13.56 -9.23 -1.02
C ILE A 157 -13.98 -7.88 -0.41
N LEU A 158 -13.92 -7.76 0.93
CA LEU A 158 -14.26 -6.53 1.63
C LEU A 158 -13.33 -5.37 1.24
N GLY A 159 -12.02 -5.63 1.16
CA GLY A 159 -11.04 -4.63 0.75
C GLY A 159 -11.27 -4.12 -0.68
N MET A 160 -11.60 -5.01 -1.63
CA MET A 160 -11.96 -4.63 -2.99
C MET A 160 -13.24 -3.79 -3.05
N ILE A 161 -14.27 -4.17 -2.30
CA ILE A 161 -15.53 -3.41 -2.26
C ILE A 161 -15.26 -1.99 -1.74
N ILE A 162 -14.56 -1.86 -0.61
CA ILE A 162 -14.25 -0.56 -0.01
C ILE A 162 -13.38 0.28 -0.97
N ALA A 163 -12.34 -0.31 -1.55
CA ALA A 163 -11.47 0.38 -2.50
C ALA A 163 -12.25 0.87 -3.73
N THR A 164 -13.10 0.03 -4.31
CA THR A 164 -13.90 0.40 -5.49
C THR A 164 -14.89 1.53 -5.18
N VAL A 165 -15.55 1.48 -4.03
CA VAL A 165 -16.47 2.55 -3.61
C VAL A 165 -15.72 3.86 -3.40
N ALA A 166 -14.60 3.82 -2.68
CA ALA A 166 -13.80 5.01 -2.40
C ALA A 166 -13.25 5.66 -3.69
N THR A 167 -12.73 4.86 -4.62
CA THR A 167 -12.16 5.37 -5.86
C THR A 167 -13.22 5.88 -6.84
N ASN A 168 -14.39 5.24 -6.89
CA ASN A 168 -15.52 5.76 -7.68
C ASN A 168 -16.01 7.13 -7.17
N MET A 169 -16.03 7.34 -5.84
CA MET A 169 -16.36 8.64 -5.27
C MET A 169 -15.32 9.73 -5.62
N MET A 170 -14.08 9.34 -5.89
CA MET A 170 -13.00 10.25 -6.30
C MET A 170 -12.91 10.41 -7.83
N GLY A 171 -13.77 9.76 -8.61
CA GLY A 171 -13.77 9.81 -10.08
C GLY A 171 -12.66 9.00 -10.75
N TYR A 172 -12.01 8.09 -10.03
CA TYR A 172 -10.95 7.25 -10.58
C TYR A 172 -11.42 5.80 -10.75
N ALA A 173 -11.12 5.20 -11.89
CA ALA A 173 -11.30 3.75 -12.09
C ALA A 173 -10.04 3.01 -11.62
N VAL A 174 -10.17 2.17 -10.61
CA VAL A 174 -9.07 1.34 -10.10
C VAL A 174 -9.32 -0.11 -10.47
N SER A 175 -8.32 -0.76 -11.05
CA SER A 175 -8.30 -2.20 -11.21
C SER A 175 -7.43 -2.85 -10.12
N PRO A 176 -7.91 -3.93 -9.49
CA PRO A 176 -7.16 -4.62 -8.46
C PRO A 176 -5.87 -5.21 -9.03
N SER A 177 -4.75 -5.00 -8.32
CA SER A 177 -3.48 -5.61 -8.70
C SER A 177 -3.46 -7.10 -8.35
N ILE A 178 -3.33 -7.95 -9.37
CA ILE A 178 -3.18 -9.40 -9.19
C ILE A 178 -1.97 -9.72 -8.30
N THR A 179 -0.88 -8.99 -8.47
CA THR A 179 0.32 -9.13 -7.63
C THR A 179 0.00 -8.85 -6.15
N GLY A 180 -0.76 -7.79 -5.87
CA GLY A 180 -1.18 -7.45 -4.51
C GLY A 180 -2.04 -8.56 -3.88
N ILE A 181 -2.96 -9.14 -4.63
CA ILE A 181 -3.79 -10.26 -4.17
C ILE A 181 -2.93 -11.48 -3.84
N VAL A 182 -2.01 -11.88 -4.73
CA VAL A 182 -1.13 -13.03 -4.51
C VAL A 182 -0.23 -12.82 -3.28
N VAL A 183 0.35 -11.64 -3.13
CA VAL A 183 1.16 -11.28 -1.95
C VAL A 183 0.34 -11.37 -0.67
N SER A 184 -0.88 -10.83 -0.66
CA SER A 184 -1.78 -10.86 0.51
C SER A 184 -2.16 -12.28 0.90
N VAL A 185 -2.51 -13.14 -0.06
CA VAL A 185 -2.85 -14.56 0.20
C VAL A 185 -1.63 -15.30 0.75
N THR A 186 -0.47 -15.11 0.12
CA THR A 186 0.78 -15.77 0.57
C THR A 186 1.13 -15.37 2.00
N PHE A 187 1.02 -14.08 2.30
CA PHE A 187 1.32 -13.57 3.64
C PHE A 187 0.32 -14.08 4.68
N SER A 188 -0.98 -14.14 4.35
CA SER A 188 -2.02 -14.73 5.20
C SER A 188 -1.75 -16.21 5.51
N LEU A 189 -1.31 -16.99 4.52
CA LEU A 189 -0.91 -18.39 4.71
C LEU A 189 0.28 -18.52 5.64
N LEU A 190 1.31 -17.69 5.46
CA LEU A 190 2.50 -17.70 6.31
C LEU A 190 2.13 -17.41 7.78
N ILE A 191 1.26 -16.45 8.02
CA ILE A 191 0.75 -16.13 9.35
C ILE A 191 -0.03 -17.33 9.94
N GLY A 192 -0.91 -17.95 9.15
CA GLY A 192 -1.64 -19.15 9.58
C GLY A 192 -0.73 -20.29 10.01
N VAL A 193 0.32 -20.56 9.25
CA VAL A 193 1.33 -21.58 9.60
C VAL A 193 2.11 -21.16 10.84
N PHE A 194 2.58 -19.92 10.91
CA PHE A 194 3.40 -19.41 12.01
C PHE A 194 2.66 -19.46 13.36
N PHE A 195 1.48 -18.88 13.43
CA PHE A 195 0.68 -18.84 14.66
C PHE A 195 -0.03 -20.17 14.96
N GLY A 196 -0.29 -21.01 13.95
CA GLY A 196 -0.83 -22.35 14.12
C GLY A 196 0.20 -23.38 14.60
N TYR A 197 1.48 -23.17 14.29
CA TYR A 197 2.53 -24.13 14.63
C TYR A 197 2.70 -24.33 16.14
N TYR A 198 2.70 -23.25 16.93
CA TYR A 198 2.88 -23.33 18.38
C TYR A 198 1.78 -24.17 19.06
N PRO A 199 0.48 -23.87 18.89
CA PRO A 199 -0.59 -24.69 19.45
C PRO A 199 -0.60 -26.11 18.90
N ALA A 200 -0.37 -26.31 17.60
CA ALA A 200 -0.29 -27.63 17.00
C ALA A 200 0.84 -28.51 17.61
N ASN A 201 1.99 -27.91 17.90
CA ASN A 201 3.08 -28.62 18.54
C ASN A 201 2.77 -28.95 20.01
N LYS A 202 2.03 -28.09 20.72
CA LYS A 202 1.55 -28.33 22.08
C LYS A 202 0.56 -29.50 22.12
N ALA A 203 -0.41 -29.54 21.18
CA ALA A 203 -1.34 -30.65 21.01
C ALA A 203 -0.62 -31.99 20.71
N ALA A 204 0.37 -31.94 19.80
CA ALA A 204 1.13 -33.11 19.43
C ALA A 204 1.98 -33.72 20.59
N LYS A 205 2.33 -32.92 21.58
CA LYS A 205 3.11 -33.35 22.74
C LYS A 205 2.28 -33.81 23.94
N LEU A 206 0.94 -33.76 23.88
CA LEU A 206 0.08 -34.23 24.96
C LEU A 206 0.34 -35.69 25.29
N ASN A 207 0.44 -36.01 26.57
CA ASN A 207 0.56 -37.38 27.05
C ASN A 207 -0.82 -38.06 26.98
N PRO A 208 -0.99 -39.19 26.28
CA PRO A 208 -2.29 -39.86 26.16
C PRO A 208 -2.89 -40.28 27.48
N ILE A 209 -2.10 -40.66 28.50
CA ILE A 209 -2.58 -41.05 29.81
C ILE A 209 -3.20 -39.84 30.55
N GLU A 210 -2.52 -38.69 30.51
CA GLU A 210 -3.00 -37.46 31.14
C GLU A 210 -4.24 -36.89 30.42
N ALA A 211 -4.21 -36.96 29.07
CA ALA A 211 -5.29 -36.47 28.22
C ALA A 211 -6.60 -37.27 28.42
N LEU A 212 -6.52 -38.57 28.69
CA LEU A 212 -7.69 -39.41 28.98
C LEU A 212 -8.22 -39.25 30.41
N ARG A 213 -7.38 -38.73 31.31
CA ARG A 213 -7.76 -38.47 32.72
C ARG A 213 -8.33 -37.09 32.96
N TYR A 214 -8.27 -36.24 31.92
CA TYR A 214 -8.78 -34.87 31.97
C TYR A 214 -10.33 -34.91 32.00
N GLU A 215 -10.93 -34.43 33.08
CA GLU A 215 -12.36 -34.17 33.23
C GLU A 215 -12.71 -32.74 32.79
#